data_9c56b473feb5217304669fce749a4086
#
_entry.id   9c56b473feb5217304669fce749a4086
#
_cell.length_a   1.000
_cell.length_b   1.000
_cell.length_c   1.000
_cell.angle_alpha   90.00
_cell.angle_beta   90.00
_cell.angle_gamma   90.00
#
_symmetry.space_group_name_H-M   'P 1'
#
loop_
_entity.id
_entity.type
_entity.pdbx_description
1 polymer ?
#
loop_
_entity_poly.entity_id
_entity_poly.type
_entity_poly.pdbx_seq_one_letter_code
_entity_poly.pdbx_strand_id
1 'polypeptide(L)'
;MNSAIDEMTRTHEIIMENKSNQVNKIIFLEDYFSYIFNKKIPLEQEIKYNKIIDRAKKNYSFRYTSENNHSHNVVINVIGRDILSKYPMLALKTNQHELVNEINAIQHLFSLLPLTNNNFNVESRIYYVSKSGLYATTTPSDKVNAQSIESTYERMINSQYFINAMKLTKSSKTNIFTTAYEGPNNEGKLITMYVPVIIDGITTGVICFDFEVRKLGVLLNNSIDNKNIGSYFWIDGSTNIIASSESNISAEDRKIANKVLSLTNNYTTGRFYSGFSFVTYKKVKGEYGALFVTHSPLQILKSEYGTQLIFILLLWAGFTFSLLFSYVLIRNLIKKMHVLQHSLEWKASHDTLTNVLNRNGFYSELELALSKLKSTDYPIAIIQIDLDKFKSINDSYGHFAGDMVLIHAAKTIKNNIRKEDVLGRLGGEEFCIFCPGLTLIESSKLAENLRLSINTEKIEVAKNTWIHISASFGVSCSSEINSYDIKKLQIMSDKRLYLAKENGRNKVFSAG
;
A
#
# COMPACT_ATOMS: atom_id res chain seq x y z
N MET A 1 -1.10 14.32 -8.35
CA MET A 1 0.33 14.73 -8.44
C MET A 1 0.50 16.16 -8.96
N ASN A 2 -0.17 16.58 -10.01
CA ASN A 2 -0.25 18.01 -10.38
C ASN A 2 -1.00 18.83 -9.33
N SER A 3 -1.98 18.23 -8.65
CA SER A 3 -2.78 18.90 -7.61
C SER A 3 -1.92 19.44 -6.44
N ALA A 4 -0.86 18.75 -6.03
CA ALA A 4 0.00 19.23 -4.95
C ALA A 4 0.82 20.47 -5.32
N ILE A 5 1.24 20.58 -6.61
CA ILE A 5 1.92 21.79 -7.10
C ILE A 5 0.92 22.94 -7.26
N ASP A 6 -0.27 22.65 -7.79
CA ASP A 6 -1.31 23.66 -7.98
C ASP A 6 -1.76 24.21 -6.61
N GLU A 7 -1.86 23.34 -5.63
CA GLU A 7 -2.18 23.74 -4.26
C GLU A 7 -1.04 24.52 -3.59
N MET A 8 0.21 24.05 -3.70
CA MET A 8 1.35 24.85 -3.24
C MET A 8 1.39 26.21 -3.91
N THR A 9 0.97 26.28 -5.19
CA THR A 9 0.87 27.55 -5.92
C THR A 9 -0.22 28.41 -5.31
N ARG A 10 -1.40 27.88 -5.06
CA ARG A 10 -2.51 28.59 -4.41
C ARG A 10 -2.15 29.03 -2.99
N THR A 11 -1.57 28.13 -2.18
CA THR A 11 -1.10 28.47 -0.83
C THR A 11 -0.04 29.56 -0.88
N HIS A 12 0.90 29.47 -1.82
CA HIS A 12 1.90 30.52 -2.06
C HIS A 12 1.26 31.85 -2.44
N GLU A 13 0.26 31.86 -3.31
CA GLU A 13 -0.46 33.08 -3.71
C GLU A 13 -1.17 33.73 -2.53
N ILE A 14 -1.89 32.95 -1.70
CA ILE A 14 -2.55 33.43 -0.50
C ILE A 14 -1.54 34.04 0.49
N ILE A 15 -0.39 33.36 0.71
CA ILE A 15 0.66 33.86 1.58
C ILE A 15 1.26 35.15 1.00
N MET A 16 1.48 35.21 -0.30
CA MET A 16 2.06 36.39 -0.95
C MET A 16 1.10 37.58 -0.99
N GLU A 17 -0.20 37.33 -1.18
CA GLU A 17 -1.23 38.34 -1.09
C GLU A 17 -1.31 38.93 0.31
N ASN A 18 -1.40 38.07 1.35
CA ASN A 18 -1.38 38.51 2.75
C ASN A 18 -0.13 39.34 3.08
N LYS A 19 1.05 38.83 2.62
CA LYS A 19 2.32 39.54 2.79
C LYS A 19 2.29 40.91 2.09
N SER A 20 1.83 40.96 0.83
CA SER A 20 1.72 42.23 0.09
C SER A 20 0.84 43.24 0.83
N ASN A 21 -0.28 42.79 1.37
CA ASN A 21 -1.18 43.62 2.16
C ASN A 21 -0.51 44.18 3.42
N GLN A 22 0.26 43.33 4.14
CA GLN A 22 1.00 43.79 5.34
C GLN A 22 2.13 44.74 4.99
N VAL A 23 2.83 44.49 3.89
CA VAL A 23 3.86 45.39 3.39
C VAL A 23 3.28 46.74 2.98
N ASN A 24 2.19 46.75 2.25
CA ASN A 24 1.50 47.99 1.88
C ASN A 24 1.01 48.76 3.12
N LYS A 25 0.52 48.02 4.12
CA LYS A 25 0.09 48.60 5.39
C LYS A 25 1.25 49.29 6.14
N ILE A 26 2.42 48.63 6.30
CA ILE A 26 3.56 49.20 7.03
C ILE A 26 4.16 50.40 6.28
N ILE A 27 4.18 50.37 4.94
CA ILE A 27 4.63 51.50 4.11
C ILE A 27 3.67 52.69 4.24
N PHE A 28 2.36 52.40 4.16
CA PHE A 28 1.36 53.43 4.39
C PHE A 28 1.51 54.09 5.76
N LEU A 29 1.74 53.31 6.81
CA LEU A 29 1.92 53.84 8.16
C LEU A 29 3.21 54.66 8.28
N GLU A 30 4.29 54.31 7.58
CA GLU A 30 5.52 55.10 7.50
C GLU A 30 5.30 56.41 6.77
N ASP A 31 4.66 56.37 5.59
CA ASP A 31 4.34 57.60 4.83
C ASP A 31 3.40 58.52 5.63
N TYR A 32 2.39 57.93 6.30
CA TYR A 32 1.46 58.68 7.17
C TYR A 32 2.18 59.30 8.38
N PHE A 33 3.06 58.55 9.04
CA PHE A 33 3.89 59.07 10.14
C PHE A 33 4.72 60.26 9.66
N SER A 34 5.43 60.12 8.56
CA SER A 34 6.28 61.19 7.98
C SER A 34 5.45 62.43 7.59
N TYR A 35 4.25 62.21 7.05
CA TYR A 35 3.32 63.35 6.76
C TYR A 35 2.90 64.08 8.02
N ILE A 36 2.46 63.38 9.07
CA ILE A 36 2.03 64.00 10.34
C ILE A 36 3.20 64.67 11.06
N PHE A 37 4.40 64.08 11.02
CA PHE A 37 5.59 64.64 11.63
C PHE A 37 5.91 66.05 11.11
N ASN A 38 5.71 66.30 9.83
CA ASN A 38 5.96 67.59 9.18
C ASN A 38 4.76 68.56 9.23
N LYS A 39 3.64 68.13 9.82
CA LYS A 39 2.43 68.96 9.92
C LYS A 39 2.52 69.90 11.11
N LYS A 40 2.08 71.16 10.92
CA LYS A 40 2.00 72.15 12.01
C LYS A 40 1.04 71.69 13.13
N ILE A 41 1.54 71.66 14.35
CA ILE A 41 0.78 71.23 15.55
C ILE A 41 0.01 72.41 16.14
N PRO A 42 -1.26 72.23 16.60
CA PRO A 42 -2.00 73.24 17.38
C PRO A 42 -1.27 73.62 18.67
N LEU A 43 -1.28 74.86 19.01
CA LEU A 43 -0.55 75.42 20.17
C LEU A 43 -0.88 74.70 21.50
N GLU A 44 -2.12 74.30 21.71
CA GLU A 44 -2.53 73.55 22.91
C GLU A 44 -1.87 72.20 23.02
N GLN A 45 -1.75 71.45 21.89
CA GLN A 45 -1.11 70.20 21.85
C GLN A 45 0.41 70.36 22.02
N GLU A 46 0.99 71.36 21.42
CA GLU A 46 2.44 71.64 21.55
C GLU A 46 2.81 71.92 23.04
N ILE A 47 2.01 72.68 23.76
CA ILE A 47 2.17 72.94 25.18
C ILE A 47 2.09 71.67 25.99
N LYS A 48 1.13 70.82 25.68
CA LYS A 48 0.93 69.52 26.32
C LYS A 48 2.17 68.59 26.11
N TYR A 49 2.67 68.48 24.89
CA TYR A 49 3.81 67.66 24.55
C TYR A 49 5.13 68.19 25.15
N ASN A 50 5.30 69.52 25.19
CA ASN A 50 6.44 70.12 25.86
C ASN A 50 6.51 69.76 27.34
N LYS A 51 5.38 69.70 28.08
CA LYS A 51 5.34 69.23 29.47
C LYS A 51 5.81 67.76 29.61
N ILE A 52 5.49 66.91 28.62
CA ILE A 52 5.95 65.52 28.59
C ILE A 52 7.48 65.47 28.45
N ILE A 53 8.02 66.24 27.51
CA ILE A 53 9.45 66.30 27.24
C ILE A 53 10.22 66.89 28.46
N ASP A 54 9.70 67.94 29.09
CA ASP A 54 10.33 68.52 30.26
C ASP A 54 10.33 67.56 31.46
N ARG A 55 9.32 66.70 31.56
CA ARG A 55 9.31 65.61 32.54
C ARG A 55 10.40 64.58 32.24
N ALA A 56 10.59 64.20 30.95
CA ALA A 56 11.64 63.28 30.52
C ALA A 56 13.05 63.80 30.80
N LYS A 57 13.27 65.12 30.73
CA LYS A 57 14.53 65.79 31.07
C LYS A 57 14.93 65.61 32.53
N LYS A 58 14.00 65.23 33.44
CA LYS A 58 14.26 64.98 34.88
C LYS A 58 14.79 63.58 35.19
N ASN A 59 15.34 62.90 34.19
CA ASN A 59 16.08 61.63 34.30
C ASN A 59 15.26 60.38 34.65
N TYR A 60 13.91 60.44 34.61
CA TYR A 60 13.08 59.26 34.91
C TYR A 60 12.30 58.82 33.70
N SER A 61 12.35 57.52 33.43
CA SER A 61 11.47 56.91 32.41
C SER A 61 10.04 56.81 32.92
N PHE A 62 9.07 57.10 32.07
CA PHE A 62 7.65 57.08 32.44
C PHE A 62 6.74 56.77 31.28
N ARG A 63 5.52 56.39 31.63
CA ARG A 63 4.45 56.13 30.65
C ARG A 63 3.54 57.36 30.57
N TYR A 64 3.29 57.79 29.33
CA TYR A 64 2.25 58.79 29.00
C TYR A 64 1.11 58.07 28.34
N THR A 65 -0.14 58.28 28.83
CA THR A 65 -1.37 57.80 28.21
C THR A 65 -2.15 58.99 27.71
N SER A 66 -2.47 59.02 26.45
CA SER A 66 -3.28 60.06 25.83
C SER A 66 -4.75 59.81 26.19
N GLU A 67 -5.40 60.77 26.87
CA GLU A 67 -6.85 60.79 27.03
C GLU A 67 -7.47 61.31 25.73
N ASN A 68 -7.89 60.45 24.84
CA ASN A 68 -8.70 60.83 23.68
C ASN A 68 -10.14 60.41 23.95
N ASN A 69 -11.08 61.34 23.68
CA ASN A 69 -12.54 61.14 23.81
C ASN A 69 -13.11 60.11 22.82
N HIS A 70 -12.30 59.49 21.98
CA HIS A 70 -12.69 58.48 21.00
C HIS A 70 -11.84 57.19 21.15
N SER A 71 -12.40 56.26 21.85
CA SER A 71 -12.28 54.82 21.87
C SER A 71 -10.92 54.10 22.10
N HIS A 72 -9.73 54.70 21.94
CA HIS A 72 -8.48 53.99 22.22
C HIS A 72 -7.40 54.90 22.78
N ASN A 73 -6.99 54.65 24.05
CA ASN A 73 -5.89 55.36 24.69
C ASN A 73 -4.54 54.96 24.07
N VAL A 74 -3.82 55.92 23.49
CA VAL A 74 -2.46 55.72 23.00
C VAL A 74 -1.48 55.81 24.16
N VAL A 75 -0.66 54.76 24.29
CA VAL A 75 0.34 54.68 25.33
C VAL A 75 1.73 54.91 24.73
N ILE A 76 2.38 55.99 25.15
CA ILE A 76 3.76 56.32 24.76
C ILE A 76 4.65 56.16 25.98
N ASN A 77 5.69 55.38 25.87
CA ASN A 77 6.72 55.23 26.93
C ASN A 77 7.88 56.15 26.58
N VAL A 78 8.29 56.92 27.55
CA VAL A 78 9.35 57.95 27.44
C VAL A 78 10.52 57.56 28.30
N ILE A 79 11.73 57.51 27.71
CA ILE A 79 12.95 57.06 28.35
C ILE A 79 13.72 58.24 28.93
N GLY A 80 14.21 58.11 30.16
CA GLY A 80 14.99 59.12 30.82
C GLY A 80 16.39 59.29 30.20
N ARG A 81 16.98 60.47 30.36
CA ARG A 81 18.30 60.82 29.76
C ARG A 81 19.41 59.92 30.21
N ASP A 82 19.38 59.41 31.44
CA ASP A 82 20.42 58.54 31.98
C ASP A 82 20.61 57.23 31.17
N ILE A 83 19.52 56.70 30.67
CA ILE A 83 19.55 55.50 29.79
C ILE A 83 20.04 55.86 28.39
N LEU A 84 19.52 56.96 27.83
CA LEU A 84 19.89 57.40 26.48
C LEU A 84 21.39 57.72 26.39
N SER A 85 22.00 58.25 27.46
CA SER A 85 23.42 58.57 27.48
C SER A 85 24.35 57.35 27.40
N LYS A 86 23.84 56.14 27.71
CA LYS A 86 24.59 54.86 27.58
C LYS A 86 24.77 54.40 26.15
N TYR A 87 23.98 54.93 25.20
CA TYR A 87 23.95 54.45 23.81
C TYR A 87 24.41 55.54 22.83
N PRO A 88 25.65 55.52 22.37
CA PRO A 88 26.21 56.58 21.49
C PRO A 88 25.49 56.71 20.14
N MET A 89 24.81 55.63 19.71
CA MET A 89 24.04 55.61 18.45
C MET A 89 22.71 56.42 18.55
N LEU A 90 22.25 56.69 19.74
CA LEU A 90 21.00 57.45 19.96
C LEU A 90 21.30 58.95 19.91
N ALA A 91 20.50 59.68 19.14
CA ALA A 91 20.75 61.12 18.97
C ALA A 91 20.22 61.90 20.20
N LEU A 92 21.11 62.21 21.11
CA LEU A 92 20.79 63.07 22.28
C LEU A 92 20.56 64.55 21.87
N LYS A 93 20.78 64.92 20.63
CA LYS A 93 20.68 66.30 20.13
C LYS A 93 19.38 66.54 19.34
N THR A 94 18.30 65.89 19.72
CA THR A 94 17.02 66.18 19.05
C THR A 94 16.50 67.53 19.54
N ASN A 95 16.18 68.40 18.59
CA ASN A 95 15.55 69.69 18.89
C ASN A 95 14.22 69.41 19.61
N GLN A 96 13.87 70.21 20.62
CA GLN A 96 12.62 70.06 21.35
C GLN A 96 11.39 70.05 20.45
N HIS A 97 11.40 70.84 19.38
CA HIS A 97 10.37 70.87 18.38
C HIS A 97 10.22 69.51 17.60
N GLU A 98 11.32 68.86 17.29
CA GLU A 98 11.31 67.54 16.65
C GLU A 98 10.70 66.45 17.54
N LEU A 99 11.00 66.48 18.86
CA LEU A 99 10.39 65.56 19.84
C LEU A 99 8.88 65.76 19.96
N VAL A 100 8.43 67.03 19.92
CA VAL A 100 6.99 67.38 19.94
C VAL A 100 6.30 66.79 18.69
N ASN A 101 6.91 66.98 17.51
CA ASN A 101 6.40 66.45 16.25
C ASN A 101 6.36 64.92 16.26
N GLU A 102 7.38 64.29 16.81
CA GLU A 102 7.46 62.85 16.94
C GLU A 102 6.37 62.28 17.87
N ILE A 103 6.14 62.86 19.03
CA ILE A 103 5.05 62.49 19.94
C ILE A 103 3.69 62.62 19.25
N ASN A 104 3.50 63.73 18.51
CA ASN A 104 2.27 63.95 17.74
C ASN A 104 2.07 62.86 16.66
N ALA A 105 3.13 62.54 15.90
CA ALA A 105 3.07 61.52 14.85
C ALA A 105 2.78 60.13 15.45
N ILE A 106 3.39 59.76 16.58
CA ILE A 106 3.10 58.51 17.29
C ILE A 106 1.64 58.48 17.73
N GLN A 107 1.11 59.55 18.29
CA GLN A 107 -0.27 59.60 18.75
C GLN A 107 -1.26 59.36 17.60
N HIS A 108 -1.07 60.07 16.50
CA HIS A 108 -1.92 59.92 15.31
C HIS A 108 -1.79 58.53 14.70
N LEU A 109 -0.57 57.97 14.57
CA LEU A 109 -0.31 56.63 14.04
C LEU A 109 -1.09 55.59 14.85
N PHE A 110 -0.94 55.56 16.16
CA PHE A 110 -1.58 54.57 17.03
C PHE A 110 -3.09 54.75 17.17
N SER A 111 -3.63 55.97 16.96
CA SER A 111 -5.06 56.20 16.86
C SER A 111 -5.67 55.66 15.56
N LEU A 112 -4.87 55.53 14.49
CA LEU A 112 -5.31 55.01 13.20
C LEU A 112 -5.29 53.46 13.15
N LEU A 113 -4.41 52.82 13.90
CA LEU A 113 -4.20 51.36 13.85
C LEU A 113 -5.47 50.52 14.03
N PRO A 114 -6.40 50.83 14.96
CA PRO A 114 -7.65 50.09 15.09
C PRO A 114 -8.55 50.15 13.85
N LEU A 115 -8.45 51.21 13.05
CA LEU A 115 -9.23 51.41 11.82
C LEU A 115 -8.63 50.61 10.63
N THR A 116 -7.38 50.18 10.75
CA THR A 116 -6.67 49.41 9.70
C THR A 116 -6.72 47.89 9.91
N ASN A 117 -7.43 47.42 10.93
CA ASN A 117 -7.56 45.98 11.22
C ASN A 117 -8.51 45.32 10.22
N ASN A 118 -7.95 44.60 9.26
CA ASN A 118 -8.66 43.67 8.38
C ASN A 118 -8.78 42.29 9.05
N ASN A 119 -9.72 41.47 8.59
CA ASN A 119 -10.14 40.17 9.15
C ASN A 119 -9.05 39.10 9.31
N PHE A 120 -7.79 39.39 8.97
CA PHE A 120 -6.63 38.46 9.11
C PHE A 120 -5.63 39.04 10.13
N ASN A 121 -5.97 38.93 11.42
CA ASN A 121 -5.07 39.32 12.51
C ASN A 121 -3.94 38.30 12.70
N VAL A 122 -3.00 38.25 11.78
CA VAL A 122 -1.74 37.47 11.92
C VAL A 122 -0.75 38.25 12.80
N GLU A 123 -0.90 39.54 12.87
CA GLU A 123 -0.08 40.44 13.67
C GLU A 123 -0.32 40.19 15.16
N SER A 124 0.76 39.99 15.93
CA SER A 124 0.68 39.88 17.37
C SER A 124 0.82 41.23 18.03
N ARG A 125 1.65 42.10 17.47
CA ARG A 125 1.97 43.40 18.02
C ARG A 125 2.49 44.33 16.95
N ILE A 126 2.01 45.60 16.98
CA ILE A 126 2.59 46.71 16.22
C ILE A 126 3.23 47.66 17.23
N TYR A 127 4.44 48.10 16.92
CA TYR A 127 5.14 49.05 17.79
C TYR A 127 6.04 49.99 16.97
N TYR A 128 6.29 51.12 17.55
CA TYR A 128 7.27 52.10 17.09
C TYR A 128 8.34 52.26 18.15
N VAL A 129 9.59 52.27 17.73
CA VAL A 129 10.74 52.56 18.61
C VAL A 129 11.61 53.62 17.97
N SER A 130 11.87 54.68 18.74
CA SER A 130 12.63 55.87 18.34
C SER A 130 14.03 55.84 18.85
N LYS A 131 14.97 56.45 18.10
CA LYS A 131 16.28 56.73 18.64
C LYS A 131 16.31 57.90 19.64
N SER A 132 15.21 58.65 19.73
CA SER A 132 15.04 59.80 20.66
C SER A 132 14.53 59.37 22.06
N GLY A 133 14.38 58.05 22.30
CA GLY A 133 13.94 57.55 23.61
C GLY A 133 12.43 57.43 23.76
N LEU A 134 11.67 57.36 22.63
CA LEU A 134 10.24 57.13 22.63
C LEU A 134 9.95 55.73 22.11
N TYR A 135 8.96 55.05 22.71
CA TYR A 135 8.35 53.87 22.05
C TYR A 135 6.88 53.75 22.41
N ALA A 136 6.13 53.19 21.47
CA ALA A 136 4.70 52.93 21.61
C ALA A 136 4.36 51.55 21.08
N THR A 137 3.34 50.87 21.62
CA THR A 137 2.91 49.54 21.24
C THR A 137 1.42 49.36 21.33
N THR A 138 0.83 48.55 20.46
CA THR A 138 -0.61 48.20 20.46
C THR A 138 -1.02 47.31 21.63
N THR A 139 -0.08 46.63 22.28
CA THR A 139 -0.33 45.75 23.43
C THR A 139 0.52 46.20 24.61
N PRO A 140 0.14 47.28 25.30
CA PRO A 140 0.88 47.70 26.48
C PRO A 140 0.67 46.74 27.65
N SER A 141 1.74 46.43 28.38
CA SER A 141 1.65 45.63 29.61
C SER A 141 0.92 46.46 30.70
N ASP A 142 0.01 45.82 31.43
CA ASP A 142 -0.79 46.51 32.48
C ASP A 142 0.09 46.86 33.71
N LYS A 143 1.16 46.11 33.97
CA LYS A 143 2.10 46.33 35.09
C LYS A 143 3.41 46.91 34.57
N VAL A 144 3.54 48.20 34.57
CA VAL A 144 4.73 48.89 34.08
C VAL A 144 5.28 49.83 35.13
N ASN A 145 6.52 49.59 35.55
CA ASN A 145 7.36 50.50 36.28
C ASN A 145 8.45 51.09 35.38
N ALA A 146 9.17 52.13 35.83
CA ALA A 146 10.24 52.75 35.04
C ALA A 146 11.27 51.73 34.55
N GLN A 147 11.67 50.79 35.40
CA GLN A 147 12.66 49.74 35.07
C GLN A 147 12.19 48.80 33.95
N SER A 148 10.90 48.44 33.90
CA SER A 148 10.35 47.62 32.84
C SER A 148 10.24 48.37 31.50
N ILE A 149 10.00 49.68 31.56
CA ILE A 149 10.02 50.55 30.36
C ILE A 149 11.43 50.58 29.77
N GLU A 150 12.44 50.84 30.63
CA GLU A 150 13.85 50.92 30.25
C GLU A 150 14.36 49.59 29.65
N SER A 151 14.16 48.50 30.34
CA SER A 151 14.62 47.17 29.90
C SER A 151 13.95 46.76 28.57
N THR A 152 12.69 47.17 28.34
CA THR A 152 12.01 46.91 27.06
C THR A 152 12.61 47.75 25.94
N TYR A 153 12.87 49.01 26.19
CA TYR A 153 13.49 49.91 25.21
C TYR A 153 14.90 49.44 24.85
N GLU A 154 15.75 49.11 25.87
CA GLU A 154 17.10 48.61 25.69
C GLU A 154 17.10 47.35 24.82
N ARG A 155 16.19 46.42 25.03
CA ARG A 155 16.05 45.22 24.19
C ARG A 155 15.67 45.58 22.74
N MET A 156 14.75 46.55 22.54
CA MET A 156 14.33 46.97 21.20
C MET A 156 15.48 47.59 20.41
N ILE A 157 16.27 48.52 21.01
CA ILE A 157 17.35 49.20 20.31
C ILE A 157 18.57 48.30 20.06
N ASN A 158 18.76 47.25 20.88
CA ASN A 158 19.79 46.27 20.67
C ASN A 158 19.37 45.13 19.74
N SER A 159 18.14 45.14 19.24
CA SER A 159 17.66 44.13 18.32
C SER A 159 18.24 44.30 16.93
N GLN A 160 18.35 43.15 16.18
CA GLN A 160 18.89 43.16 14.84
C GLN A 160 18.06 44.03 13.87
N TYR A 161 16.73 44.07 14.05
CA TYR A 161 15.87 44.90 13.20
C TYR A 161 16.13 46.40 13.40
N PHE A 162 16.35 46.85 14.62
CA PHE A 162 16.66 48.24 14.90
C PHE A 162 18.03 48.64 14.37
N ILE A 163 19.06 47.83 14.65
CA ILE A 163 20.43 48.07 14.17
C ILE A 163 20.48 48.11 12.66
N ASN A 164 19.77 47.20 11.98
CA ASN A 164 19.73 47.17 10.52
C ASN A 164 18.98 48.36 9.96
N ALA A 165 17.82 48.73 10.55
CA ALA A 165 17.04 49.86 10.12
C ALA A 165 17.82 51.18 10.18
N MET A 166 18.63 51.38 11.23
CA MET A 166 19.47 52.56 11.36
C MET A 166 20.52 52.73 10.27
N LYS A 167 20.86 51.67 9.55
CA LYS A 167 21.82 51.65 8.40
C LYS A 167 21.14 51.94 7.06
N LEU A 168 19.81 51.92 7.00
CA LEU A 168 19.07 52.07 5.75
C LEU A 168 18.89 53.54 5.35
N THR A 169 18.94 53.81 4.09
CA THR A 169 18.65 55.11 3.50
C THR A 169 17.34 55.05 2.69
N LYS A 170 16.73 56.21 2.39
CA LYS A 170 15.43 56.33 1.72
C LYS A 170 15.34 55.56 0.38
N SER A 171 16.48 55.30 -0.31
CA SER A 171 16.51 54.56 -1.57
C SER A 171 16.36 53.05 -1.40
N SER A 172 16.45 52.50 -0.21
CA SER A 172 16.39 51.06 0.10
C SER A 172 15.10 50.67 0.82
N LYS A 173 13.93 51.11 0.33
CA LYS A 173 12.61 50.62 0.79
C LYS A 173 12.39 49.16 0.37
N THR A 174 13.24 48.28 0.82
CA THR A 174 13.03 46.84 0.68
C THR A 174 12.39 46.30 1.95
N ASN A 175 11.37 45.47 1.77
CA ASN A 175 10.66 44.80 2.85
C ASN A 175 11.63 43.94 3.65
N ILE A 176 11.88 44.36 4.89
CA ILE A 176 12.88 43.69 5.72
C ILE A 176 12.16 42.90 6.80
N PHE A 177 12.40 41.60 6.79
CA PHE A 177 11.95 40.69 7.84
C PHE A 177 13.17 40.18 8.60
N THR A 178 13.02 39.94 9.88
CA THR A 178 14.02 39.23 10.67
C THR A 178 13.91 37.73 10.41
N THR A 179 14.98 36.99 10.71
CA THR A 179 14.86 35.55 10.99
C THR A 179 13.99 35.33 12.23
N ALA A 180 13.43 34.13 12.38
CA ALA A 180 12.65 33.79 13.57
C ALA A 180 13.52 33.83 14.83
N TYR A 181 13.05 34.50 15.88
CA TYR A 181 13.72 34.63 17.17
C TYR A 181 12.74 34.38 18.31
N GLU A 182 13.25 34.06 19.51
CA GLU A 182 12.40 33.86 20.69
C GLU A 182 11.86 35.23 21.16
N GLY A 183 10.53 35.31 21.26
CA GLY A 183 9.83 36.52 21.71
C GLY A 183 10.06 36.79 23.19
N PRO A 184 9.91 38.06 23.63
CA PRO A 184 9.94 38.39 25.04
C PRO A 184 8.74 37.75 25.76
N ASN A 185 8.88 37.51 27.08
CA ASN A 185 7.81 37.04 27.96
C ASN A 185 7.15 35.70 27.60
N ASN A 186 7.90 34.75 27.02
CA ASN A 186 7.40 33.45 26.59
C ASN A 186 6.31 33.49 25.49
N GLU A 187 6.32 34.55 24.66
CA GLU A 187 5.39 34.71 23.53
C GLU A 187 5.67 33.67 22.40
N GLY A 188 6.69 32.83 22.53
CA GLY A 188 7.12 31.89 21.51
C GLY A 188 7.96 32.57 20.42
N LYS A 189 8.14 31.90 19.29
CA LYS A 189 8.94 32.41 18.18
C LYS A 189 8.22 33.51 17.43
N LEU A 190 8.92 34.59 17.17
CA LEU A 190 8.44 35.76 16.44
C LEU A 190 9.29 36.00 15.20
N ILE A 191 8.64 36.60 14.18
CA ILE A 191 9.29 37.20 13.02
C ILE A 191 8.84 38.66 12.98
N THR A 192 9.77 39.59 12.88
CA THR A 192 9.46 41.01 12.83
C THR A 192 9.65 41.54 11.42
N MET A 193 8.57 42.13 10.88
CA MET A 193 8.65 43.02 9.72
C MET A 193 8.89 44.42 10.19
N TYR A 194 9.85 45.16 9.62
CA TYR A 194 10.21 46.47 10.05
C TYR A 194 10.48 47.42 8.88
N VAL A 195 10.21 48.70 9.10
CA VAL A 195 10.52 49.77 8.16
C VAL A 195 11.10 50.97 8.92
N PRO A 196 12.22 51.55 8.44
CA PRO A 196 12.77 52.74 9.03
C PRO A 196 11.85 53.95 8.75
N VAL A 197 11.65 54.80 9.74
CA VAL A 197 11.02 56.10 9.59
C VAL A 197 12.13 57.13 9.32
N ILE A 198 12.13 57.72 8.13
CA ILE A 198 13.18 58.61 7.67
C ILE A 198 12.60 60.02 7.51
N ILE A 199 13.08 60.98 8.30
CA ILE A 199 12.73 62.37 8.25
C ILE A 199 13.95 63.17 7.83
N ASP A 200 13.83 63.98 6.79
CA ASP A 200 14.91 64.79 6.22
C ASP A 200 16.22 64.01 5.94
N GLY A 201 16.06 62.76 5.48
CA GLY A 201 17.18 61.89 5.17
C GLY A 201 17.84 61.19 6.38
N ILE A 202 17.32 61.41 7.58
CA ILE A 202 17.83 60.84 8.81
C ILE A 202 16.82 59.83 9.36
N THR A 203 17.25 58.63 9.69
CA THR A 203 16.39 57.64 10.36
C THR A 203 16.12 58.05 11.79
N THR A 204 14.86 58.35 12.13
CA THR A 204 14.40 58.79 13.45
C THR A 204 13.93 57.64 14.34
N GLY A 205 13.38 56.59 13.73
CA GLY A 205 12.87 55.43 14.44
C GLY A 205 12.50 54.29 13.46
N VAL A 206 11.83 53.29 13.99
CA VAL A 206 11.44 52.08 13.24
C VAL A 206 10.01 51.69 13.61
N ILE A 207 9.15 51.49 12.61
CA ILE A 207 7.85 50.85 12.77
C ILE A 207 8.03 49.34 12.59
N CYS A 208 7.50 48.56 13.50
CA CYS A 208 7.68 47.10 13.55
C CYS A 208 6.32 46.40 13.67
N PHE A 209 6.21 45.27 12.97
CA PHE A 209 5.09 44.35 13.05
C PHE A 209 5.65 42.99 13.47
N ASP A 210 5.26 42.48 14.63
CA ASP A 210 5.61 41.13 15.08
C ASP A 210 4.54 40.14 14.65
N PHE A 211 5.01 39.01 14.08
CA PHE A 211 4.19 37.87 13.68
C PHE A 211 4.58 36.67 14.52
N GLU A 212 3.63 36.06 15.21
CA GLU A 212 3.86 34.78 15.86
C GLU A 212 3.99 33.66 14.82
N VAL A 213 5.08 32.91 14.86
CA VAL A 213 5.31 31.74 14.00
C VAL A 213 4.15 30.75 14.08
N ARG A 214 3.57 30.57 15.28
CA ARG A 214 2.37 29.74 15.49
C ARG A 214 1.15 30.22 14.70
N LYS A 215 0.89 31.53 14.65
CA LYS A 215 -0.23 32.10 13.87
C LYS A 215 -0.01 31.94 12.36
N LEU A 216 1.24 32.04 11.91
CA LEU A 216 1.59 31.74 10.52
C LEU A 216 1.31 30.27 10.18
N GLY A 217 1.55 29.35 11.12
CA GLY A 217 1.20 27.93 10.98
C GLY A 217 -0.32 27.71 10.85
N VAL A 218 -1.13 28.43 11.64
CA VAL A 218 -2.60 28.38 11.53
C VAL A 218 -3.06 28.94 10.18
N LEU A 219 -2.47 30.04 9.72
CA LEU A 219 -2.78 30.61 8.40
C LEU A 219 -2.40 29.63 7.27
N LEU A 220 -1.27 28.98 7.39
CA LEU A 220 -0.85 27.92 6.48
C LEU A 220 -1.88 26.78 6.46
N ASN A 221 -2.32 26.30 7.63
CA ASN A 221 -3.33 25.24 7.74
C ASN A 221 -4.69 25.66 7.15
N ASN A 222 -5.13 26.89 7.38
CA ASN A 222 -6.40 27.38 6.87
C ASN A 222 -6.39 27.62 5.35
N SER A 223 -5.21 27.79 4.76
CA SER A 223 -5.04 27.94 3.31
C SER A 223 -4.99 26.59 2.57
N ILE A 224 -4.85 25.48 3.32
CA ILE A 224 -4.80 24.11 2.81
C ILE A 224 -6.23 23.57 2.78
N ASP A 225 -6.65 23.03 1.65
CA ASP A 225 -7.95 22.36 1.52
C ASP A 225 -7.95 21.09 2.39
N ASN A 226 -9.01 20.87 3.19
CA ASN A 226 -9.15 19.69 4.09
C ASN A 226 -9.04 18.33 3.39
N LYS A 227 -9.05 18.31 2.07
CA LYS A 227 -8.85 17.10 1.24
C LYS A 227 -7.39 16.75 1.01
N ASN A 228 -6.47 17.60 1.43
CA ASN A 228 -5.07 17.47 1.07
C ASN A 228 -4.24 16.76 2.11
N ILE A 229 -3.44 15.87 1.60
CA ILE A 229 -2.66 14.86 2.31
C ILE A 229 -1.22 15.27 2.23
N GLY A 230 -0.72 15.87 3.28
CA GLY A 230 0.68 16.22 3.37
C GLY A 230 0.94 17.15 4.53
N SER A 231 2.17 17.16 4.98
CA SER A 231 2.63 18.10 6.00
C SER A 231 3.31 19.25 5.29
N TYR A 232 2.79 20.45 5.51
CA TYR A 232 3.24 21.68 4.87
C TYR A 232 4.22 22.41 5.75
N PHE A 233 5.28 22.93 5.15
CA PHE A 233 6.34 23.64 5.84
C PHE A 233 6.75 24.88 5.05
N TRP A 234 6.96 25.96 5.76
CA TRP A 234 7.58 27.17 5.23
C TRP A 234 8.93 27.38 5.91
N ILE A 235 10.00 27.53 5.13
CA ILE A 235 11.36 27.79 5.62
C ILE A 235 11.86 29.15 5.19
N ASP A 236 12.67 29.75 6.04
CA ASP A 236 13.41 30.97 5.69
C ASP A 236 14.69 30.69 4.87
N GLY A 237 15.38 31.76 4.49
CA GLY A 237 16.67 31.63 3.78
C GLY A 237 17.83 31.04 4.60
N SER A 238 17.60 30.81 5.91
CA SER A 238 18.58 30.25 6.85
C SER A 238 18.23 28.86 7.34
N THR A 239 17.32 28.15 6.66
CA THR A 239 16.82 26.80 6.99
C THR A 239 15.93 26.70 8.24
N ASN A 240 15.55 27.82 8.87
CA ASN A 240 14.60 27.76 9.96
C ASN A 240 13.19 27.52 9.42
N ILE A 241 12.48 26.58 10.05
CA ILE A 241 11.07 26.38 9.74
C ILE A 241 10.27 27.50 10.40
N ILE A 242 9.70 28.36 9.56
CA ILE A 242 8.94 29.54 9.97
C ILE A 242 7.50 29.14 10.32
N ALA A 243 6.91 28.24 9.55
CA ALA A 243 5.55 27.74 9.77
C ALA A 243 5.45 26.28 9.38
N SER A 244 4.60 25.54 10.08
CA SER A 244 4.32 24.15 9.82
C SER A 244 2.86 23.84 10.06
N SER A 245 2.29 22.98 9.25
CA SER A 245 0.97 22.37 9.50
C SER A 245 1.03 21.33 10.64
N GLU A 246 2.22 20.83 10.95
CA GLU A 246 2.46 19.87 12.03
C GLU A 246 2.77 20.58 13.34
N SER A 247 2.27 20.05 14.45
CA SER A 247 2.56 20.57 15.80
C SER A 247 3.99 20.29 16.25
N ASN A 248 4.58 19.18 15.77
CA ASN A 248 5.93 18.73 16.10
C ASN A 248 6.79 18.61 14.85
N ILE A 249 7.91 19.31 14.83
CA ILE A 249 8.88 19.28 13.73
C ILE A 249 9.93 18.22 14.03
N SER A 250 10.01 17.20 13.19
CA SER A 250 10.95 16.10 13.34
C SER A 250 12.38 16.48 12.91
N ALA A 251 13.37 15.65 13.29
CA ALA A 251 14.75 15.79 12.79
C ALA A 251 14.84 15.53 11.27
N GLU A 252 13.92 14.72 10.72
CA GLU A 252 13.83 14.45 9.29
C GLU A 252 13.32 15.67 8.52
N ASP A 253 12.31 16.37 9.02
CA ASP A 253 11.79 17.60 8.43
C ASP A 253 12.87 18.67 8.31
N ARG A 254 13.75 18.78 9.32
CA ARG A 254 14.89 19.69 9.28
C ARG A 254 15.93 19.30 8.21
N LYS A 255 16.18 18.00 8.02
CA LYS A 255 17.07 17.51 6.94
C LYS A 255 16.45 17.82 5.56
N ILE A 256 15.15 17.64 5.44
CA ILE A 256 14.40 17.97 4.23
C ILE A 256 14.49 19.48 3.97
N ALA A 257 14.28 20.32 4.97
CA ALA A 257 14.39 21.78 4.87
C ALA A 257 15.76 22.22 4.32
N ASN A 258 16.84 21.67 4.86
CA ASN A 258 18.21 21.94 4.38
C ASN A 258 18.40 21.55 2.90
N LYS A 259 17.88 20.37 2.52
CA LYS A 259 17.96 19.89 1.14
C LYS A 259 17.11 20.75 0.19
N VAL A 260 15.91 21.14 0.61
CA VAL A 260 15.05 22.05 -0.17
C VAL A 260 15.75 23.36 -0.41
N LEU A 261 16.34 24.00 0.61
CA LEU A 261 17.03 25.27 0.45
C LEU A 261 18.20 25.16 -0.54
N SER A 262 19.01 24.10 -0.45
CA SER A 262 20.10 23.87 -1.40
C SER A 262 19.60 23.74 -2.85
N LEU A 263 18.46 23.09 -3.07
CA LEU A 263 17.87 22.91 -4.40
C LEU A 263 17.24 24.20 -4.94
N THR A 264 16.72 25.06 -4.07
CA THR A 264 16.11 26.35 -4.48
C THR A 264 17.11 27.37 -5.01
N ASN A 265 18.41 27.14 -4.85
CA ASN A 265 19.45 27.94 -5.50
C ASN A 265 19.44 27.76 -7.03
N ASN A 266 19.11 26.58 -7.51
CA ASN A 266 19.16 26.24 -8.93
C ASN A 266 17.75 26.11 -9.57
N TYR A 267 16.73 25.80 -8.78
CA TYR A 267 15.39 25.51 -9.27
C TYR A 267 14.31 26.21 -8.46
N THR A 268 13.33 26.78 -9.12
CA THR A 268 12.19 27.45 -8.47
C THR A 268 11.17 26.47 -7.90
N THR A 269 11.05 25.29 -8.50
CA THR A 269 10.17 24.20 -8.06
C THR A 269 10.87 22.87 -8.31
N GLY A 270 10.53 21.85 -7.51
CA GLY A 270 11.08 20.53 -7.70
C GLY A 270 10.45 19.48 -6.81
N ARG A 271 10.91 18.24 -7.00
CA ARG A 271 10.43 17.06 -6.31
C ARG A 271 11.59 16.11 -6.02
N PHE A 272 11.54 15.42 -4.89
CA PHE A 272 12.51 14.37 -4.56
C PHE A 272 11.96 13.43 -3.51
N TYR A 273 12.62 12.28 -3.34
CA TYR A 273 12.35 11.37 -2.23
C TYR A 273 13.35 11.62 -1.09
N SER A 274 12.86 11.60 0.13
CA SER A 274 13.64 11.59 1.37
C SER A 274 13.14 10.42 2.22
N GLY A 275 13.94 9.35 2.31
CA GLY A 275 13.46 8.10 2.89
C GLY A 275 12.24 7.57 2.17
N PHE A 276 11.17 7.32 2.91
CA PHE A 276 9.86 6.89 2.36
C PHE A 276 8.93 8.06 2.02
N SER A 277 9.32 9.30 2.32
CA SER A 277 8.48 10.47 2.09
C SER A 277 8.76 11.07 0.72
N PHE A 278 7.69 11.42 0.02
CA PHE A 278 7.77 12.19 -1.22
C PHE A 278 7.68 13.67 -0.90
N VAL A 279 8.64 14.45 -1.36
CA VAL A 279 8.75 15.89 -1.08
C VAL A 279 8.56 16.68 -2.36
N THR A 280 7.67 17.67 -2.28
CA THR A 280 7.49 18.69 -3.33
C THR A 280 7.84 20.05 -2.74
N TYR A 281 8.55 20.89 -3.47
CA TYR A 281 8.93 22.20 -2.97
C TYR A 281 8.76 23.29 -4.04
N LYS A 282 8.58 24.54 -3.55
CA LYS A 282 8.50 25.76 -4.36
C LYS A 282 9.24 26.90 -3.66
N LYS A 283 10.16 27.56 -4.38
CA LYS A 283 10.85 28.76 -3.92
C LYS A 283 9.86 29.92 -3.78
N VAL A 284 9.92 30.60 -2.66
CA VAL A 284 9.16 31.85 -2.44
C VAL A 284 9.94 33.00 -3.09
N LYS A 285 9.26 33.88 -3.86
CA LYS A 285 9.90 35.03 -4.47
C LYS A 285 10.46 35.99 -3.41
N GLY A 286 11.70 36.43 -3.59
CA GLY A 286 12.44 37.26 -2.63
C GLY A 286 13.33 36.42 -1.70
N GLU A 287 13.89 37.00 -0.64
CA GLU A 287 14.84 36.35 0.31
C GLU A 287 14.17 35.37 1.30
N TYR A 288 12.93 34.96 1.05
CA TYR A 288 12.03 34.33 2.04
C TYR A 288 12.02 32.81 2.04
N GLY A 289 13.03 32.17 1.44
CA GLY A 289 13.18 30.73 1.52
C GLY A 289 12.26 29.94 0.59
N ALA A 290 11.60 28.89 1.11
CA ALA A 290 10.78 28.00 0.30
C ALA A 290 9.58 27.44 1.09
N LEU A 291 8.55 27.07 0.34
CA LEU A 291 7.48 26.16 0.80
C LEU A 291 7.81 24.75 0.37
N PHE A 292 7.60 23.79 1.24
CA PHE A 292 7.65 22.38 0.84
C PHE A 292 6.55 21.57 1.53
N VAL A 293 6.19 20.47 0.88
CA VAL A 293 5.17 19.53 1.37
C VAL A 293 5.79 18.15 1.39
N THR A 294 5.61 17.45 2.49
CA THR A 294 6.01 16.05 2.61
C THR A 294 4.77 15.16 2.61
N HIS A 295 4.82 14.07 1.84
CA HIS A 295 3.77 13.07 1.77
C HIS A 295 4.34 11.74 2.27
N SER A 296 3.93 11.29 3.44
CA SER A 296 4.27 9.97 3.93
C SER A 296 3.37 8.89 3.31
N PRO A 297 3.83 7.63 3.17
CA PRO A 297 2.99 6.53 2.67
C PRO A 297 1.69 6.34 3.46
N LEU A 298 1.75 6.50 4.78
CA LEU A 298 0.57 6.40 5.65
C LEU A 298 -0.45 7.52 5.41
N GLN A 299 0.03 8.75 5.15
CA GLN A 299 -0.85 9.86 4.79
C GLN A 299 -1.53 9.60 3.44
N ILE A 300 -0.77 9.10 2.44
CA ILE A 300 -1.30 8.75 1.13
C ILE A 300 -2.37 7.65 1.26
N LEU A 301 -2.12 6.61 2.07
CA LEU A 301 -3.07 5.52 2.29
C LEU A 301 -4.35 5.95 3.01
N LYS A 302 -4.27 6.94 3.90
CA LYS A 302 -5.43 7.50 4.61
C LYS A 302 -6.26 8.47 3.77
N SER A 303 -5.79 8.85 2.60
CA SER A 303 -6.49 9.74 1.70
C SER A 303 -7.68 9.09 1.02
N GLU A 304 -8.54 9.91 0.43
CA GLU A 304 -9.64 9.44 -0.41
C GLU A 304 -9.12 8.56 -1.57
N TYR A 305 -8.02 8.94 -2.20
CA TYR A 305 -7.37 8.13 -3.25
C TYR A 305 -6.71 6.86 -2.69
N GLY A 306 -6.12 6.91 -1.51
CA GLY A 306 -5.52 5.75 -0.86
C GLY A 306 -6.56 4.71 -0.46
N THR A 307 -7.71 5.13 0.06
CA THR A 307 -8.82 4.21 0.39
C THR A 307 -9.39 3.54 -0.85
N GLN A 308 -9.53 4.28 -1.96
CA GLN A 308 -9.92 3.71 -3.25
C GLN A 308 -8.90 2.69 -3.77
N LEU A 309 -7.61 3.00 -3.66
CA LEU A 309 -6.53 2.07 -4.04
C LEU A 309 -6.58 0.78 -3.22
N ILE A 310 -6.72 0.89 -1.90
CA ILE A 310 -6.85 -0.28 -1.00
C ILE A 310 -8.07 -1.12 -1.41
N PHE A 311 -9.20 -0.49 -1.70
CA PHE A 311 -10.41 -1.21 -2.13
C PHE A 311 -10.18 -1.97 -3.43
N ILE A 312 -9.53 -1.36 -4.42
CA ILE A 312 -9.17 -2.01 -5.70
C ILE A 312 -8.24 -3.20 -5.46
N LEU A 313 -7.23 -3.04 -4.59
CA LEU A 313 -6.29 -4.13 -4.25
C LEU A 313 -7.00 -5.29 -3.55
N LEU A 314 -7.95 -5.01 -2.66
CA LEU A 314 -8.75 -6.05 -2.00
C LEU A 314 -9.65 -6.80 -2.99
N LEU A 315 -10.29 -6.09 -3.92
CA LEU A 315 -11.07 -6.72 -5.00
C LEU A 315 -10.18 -7.62 -5.87
N TRP A 316 -9.01 -7.13 -6.24
CA TRP A 316 -8.05 -7.92 -7.04
C TRP A 316 -7.55 -9.15 -6.28
N ALA A 317 -7.23 -9.02 -5.00
CA ALA A 317 -6.86 -10.14 -4.13
C ALA A 317 -7.99 -11.17 -4.00
N GLY A 318 -9.23 -10.72 -3.82
CA GLY A 318 -10.41 -11.58 -3.78
C GLY A 318 -10.64 -12.35 -5.10
N PHE A 319 -10.46 -11.67 -6.22
CA PHE A 319 -10.58 -12.28 -7.55
C PHE A 319 -9.48 -13.33 -7.78
N THR A 320 -8.22 -13.02 -7.47
CA THR A 320 -7.11 -13.97 -7.59
C THR A 320 -7.29 -15.18 -6.68
N PHE A 321 -7.77 -14.98 -5.46
CA PHE A 321 -8.10 -16.08 -4.54
C PHE A 321 -9.22 -16.97 -5.10
N SER A 322 -10.27 -16.38 -5.68
CA SER A 322 -11.38 -17.12 -6.31
C SER A 322 -10.88 -17.97 -7.47
N LEU A 323 -9.98 -17.43 -8.32
CA LEU A 323 -9.38 -18.17 -9.43
C LEU A 323 -8.54 -19.35 -8.92
N LEU A 324 -7.73 -19.13 -7.90
CA LEU A 324 -6.90 -20.18 -7.30
C LEU A 324 -7.75 -21.30 -6.68
N PHE A 325 -8.79 -20.90 -5.96
CA PHE A 325 -9.75 -21.84 -5.37
C PHE A 325 -10.45 -22.68 -6.45
N SER A 326 -10.94 -22.03 -7.52
CA SER A 326 -11.56 -22.72 -8.66
C SER A 326 -10.59 -23.68 -9.35
N TYR A 327 -9.33 -23.27 -9.52
CA TYR A 327 -8.29 -24.15 -10.09
C TYR A 327 -8.09 -25.40 -9.23
N VAL A 328 -8.00 -25.28 -7.91
CA VAL A 328 -7.84 -26.42 -7.00
C VAL A 328 -9.04 -27.35 -7.06
N LEU A 329 -10.27 -26.79 -7.10
CA LEU A 329 -11.50 -27.58 -7.24
C LEU A 329 -11.52 -28.36 -8.56
N ILE A 330 -11.28 -27.70 -9.68
CA ILE A 330 -11.25 -28.32 -11.01
C ILE A 330 -10.21 -29.43 -11.07
N ARG A 331 -8.99 -29.18 -10.57
CA ARG A 331 -7.93 -30.19 -10.49
C ARG A 331 -8.35 -31.44 -9.70
N ASN A 332 -9.04 -31.24 -8.57
CA ASN A 332 -9.52 -32.36 -7.74
C ASN A 332 -10.66 -33.12 -8.43
N LEU A 333 -11.58 -32.42 -9.12
CA LEU A 333 -12.64 -33.06 -9.90
C LEU A 333 -12.09 -33.87 -11.06
N ILE A 334 -11.11 -33.35 -11.80
CA ILE A 334 -10.44 -34.07 -12.89
C ILE A 334 -9.79 -35.34 -12.37
N LYS A 335 -9.07 -35.29 -11.24
CA LYS A 335 -8.47 -36.49 -10.61
C LYS A 335 -9.52 -37.54 -10.26
N LYS A 336 -10.63 -37.14 -9.65
CA LYS A 336 -11.73 -38.05 -9.33
C LYS A 336 -12.36 -38.67 -10.59
N MET A 337 -12.52 -37.87 -11.64
CA MET A 337 -13.05 -38.34 -12.91
C MET A 337 -12.16 -39.40 -13.55
N HIS A 338 -10.83 -39.19 -13.57
CA HIS A 338 -9.90 -40.19 -14.09
C HIS A 338 -9.96 -41.51 -13.33
N VAL A 339 -9.98 -41.48 -11.99
CA VAL A 339 -10.12 -42.68 -11.17
C VAL A 339 -11.41 -43.41 -11.46
N LEU A 340 -12.52 -42.68 -11.57
CA LEU A 340 -13.82 -43.27 -11.89
C LEU A 340 -13.85 -43.86 -13.29
N GLN A 341 -13.31 -43.15 -14.27
CA GLN A 341 -13.20 -43.65 -15.64
C GLN A 341 -12.41 -44.95 -15.72
N HIS A 342 -11.23 -45.01 -15.14
CA HIS A 342 -10.46 -46.24 -15.04
C HIS A 342 -11.20 -47.39 -14.35
N SER A 343 -11.94 -47.09 -13.28
CA SER A 343 -12.77 -48.09 -12.61
C SER A 343 -13.91 -48.59 -13.50
N LEU A 344 -14.53 -47.73 -14.28
CA LEU A 344 -15.57 -48.12 -15.25
C LEU A 344 -15.02 -48.95 -16.41
N GLU A 345 -13.88 -48.52 -16.99
CA GLU A 345 -13.20 -49.27 -18.06
C GLU A 345 -12.77 -50.65 -17.56
N TRP A 346 -12.24 -50.73 -16.34
CA TRP A 346 -11.90 -52.02 -15.72
C TRP A 346 -13.12 -52.92 -15.59
N LYS A 347 -14.22 -52.44 -15.01
CA LYS A 347 -15.48 -53.20 -14.85
C LYS A 347 -16.11 -53.56 -16.18
N ALA A 348 -15.96 -52.74 -17.22
CA ALA A 348 -16.48 -53.04 -18.56
C ALA A 348 -15.69 -54.19 -19.23
N SER A 349 -14.41 -54.42 -18.89
CA SER A 349 -13.52 -55.38 -19.51
C SER A 349 -13.16 -56.60 -18.64
N HIS A 350 -13.40 -56.56 -17.33
CA HIS A 350 -13.01 -57.65 -16.43
C HIS A 350 -14.19 -58.22 -15.67
N ASP A 351 -14.11 -59.51 -15.35
CA ASP A 351 -15.04 -60.19 -14.44
C ASP A 351 -14.72 -59.78 -12.99
N THR A 352 -15.70 -59.27 -12.28
CA THR A 352 -15.51 -58.68 -10.94
C THR A 352 -15.19 -59.73 -9.86
N LEU A 353 -15.53 -61.01 -10.09
CA LEU A 353 -15.26 -62.07 -9.17
C LEU A 353 -13.84 -62.65 -9.35
N THR A 354 -13.48 -62.94 -10.59
CA THR A 354 -12.25 -63.68 -10.91
C THR A 354 -11.09 -62.79 -11.34
N ASN A 355 -11.33 -61.51 -11.61
CA ASN A 355 -10.35 -60.53 -12.10
C ASN A 355 -9.62 -60.94 -13.41
N VAL A 356 -10.18 -61.86 -14.18
CA VAL A 356 -9.80 -62.11 -15.58
C VAL A 356 -10.72 -61.30 -16.51
N LEU A 357 -10.43 -61.26 -17.79
CA LEU A 357 -11.30 -60.57 -18.72
C LEU A 357 -12.73 -61.17 -18.71
N ASN A 358 -13.73 -60.33 -18.75
CA ASN A 358 -15.10 -60.74 -19.02
C ASN A 358 -15.27 -61.02 -20.52
N ARG A 359 -16.44 -61.40 -20.90
CA ARG A 359 -16.73 -61.70 -22.32
C ARG A 359 -16.37 -60.57 -23.26
N ASN A 360 -16.74 -59.34 -22.93
CA ASN A 360 -16.46 -58.17 -23.79
C ASN A 360 -14.94 -57.88 -23.84
N GLY A 361 -14.27 -57.85 -22.68
CA GLY A 361 -12.81 -57.67 -22.60
C GLY A 361 -12.04 -58.74 -23.35
N PHE A 362 -12.47 -60.00 -23.25
CA PHE A 362 -11.83 -61.12 -23.97
C PHE A 362 -11.86 -60.93 -25.48
N TYR A 363 -13.03 -60.61 -26.06
CA TYR A 363 -13.10 -60.41 -27.49
C TYR A 363 -12.38 -59.14 -27.96
N SER A 364 -12.42 -58.07 -27.18
CA SER A 364 -11.66 -56.86 -27.51
C SER A 364 -10.13 -57.13 -27.53
N GLU A 365 -9.59 -57.80 -26.50
CA GLU A 365 -8.16 -58.15 -26.45
C GLU A 365 -7.78 -59.20 -27.53
N LEU A 366 -8.65 -60.14 -27.82
CA LEU A 366 -8.48 -61.10 -28.91
C LEU A 366 -8.37 -60.40 -30.26
N GLU A 367 -9.28 -59.46 -30.56
CA GLU A 367 -9.23 -58.67 -31.81
C GLU A 367 -7.95 -57.85 -31.90
N LEU A 368 -7.54 -57.23 -30.78
CA LEU A 368 -6.26 -56.49 -30.69
C LEU A 368 -5.05 -57.40 -30.92
N ALA A 369 -5.05 -58.58 -30.33
CA ALA A 369 -3.98 -59.57 -30.53
C ALA A 369 -3.91 -60.05 -31.99
N LEU A 370 -5.06 -60.32 -32.61
CA LEU A 370 -5.13 -60.68 -34.04
C LEU A 370 -4.61 -59.57 -34.95
N SER A 371 -4.95 -58.29 -34.65
CA SER A 371 -4.49 -57.16 -35.47
C SER A 371 -2.97 -56.96 -35.46
N LYS A 372 -2.30 -57.46 -34.43
CA LYS A 372 -0.82 -57.42 -34.28
C LYS A 372 -0.12 -58.57 -35.02
N LEU A 373 -0.85 -59.62 -35.46
CA LEU A 373 -0.26 -60.72 -36.19
C LEU A 373 0.02 -60.30 -37.63
N LYS A 374 1.27 -60.23 -38.02
CA LYS A 374 1.75 -59.74 -39.33
C LYS A 374 1.73 -60.80 -40.46
N SER A 375 1.50 -62.09 -40.14
CA SER A 375 1.58 -63.19 -41.10
C SER A 375 0.44 -64.16 -40.88
N THR A 376 -0.13 -64.66 -41.96
CA THR A 376 -1.19 -65.69 -41.99
C THR A 376 -0.69 -67.08 -41.64
N ASP A 377 0.67 -67.28 -41.57
CA ASP A 377 1.27 -68.57 -41.22
C ASP A 377 1.49 -68.74 -39.72
N TYR A 378 1.11 -67.76 -38.89
CA TYR A 378 1.27 -67.81 -37.45
C TYR A 378 0.09 -68.56 -36.81
N PRO A 379 0.28 -69.78 -36.27
CA PRO A 379 -0.86 -70.55 -35.75
C PRO A 379 -1.52 -69.82 -34.57
N ILE A 380 -2.85 -69.91 -34.44
CA ILE A 380 -3.61 -69.49 -33.29
C ILE A 380 -4.48 -70.63 -32.79
N ALA A 381 -4.61 -70.74 -31.48
CA ALA A 381 -5.49 -71.74 -30.90
C ALA A 381 -6.51 -71.13 -29.95
N ILE A 382 -7.66 -71.78 -29.82
CA ILE A 382 -8.70 -71.51 -28.84
C ILE A 382 -8.84 -72.70 -27.92
N ILE A 383 -8.82 -72.46 -26.62
CA ILE A 383 -9.07 -73.48 -25.61
C ILE A 383 -10.34 -73.07 -24.85
N GLN A 384 -11.40 -73.83 -25.00
CA GLN A 384 -12.63 -73.69 -24.19
C GLN A 384 -12.51 -74.56 -22.95
N ILE A 385 -12.89 -74.03 -21.79
CA ILE A 385 -12.77 -74.69 -20.50
C ILE A 385 -14.10 -74.55 -19.77
N ASP A 386 -14.54 -75.63 -19.14
CA ASP A 386 -15.74 -75.64 -18.31
C ASP A 386 -15.48 -76.47 -17.04
N LEU A 387 -15.84 -75.89 -15.87
CA LEU A 387 -15.65 -76.55 -14.60
C LEU A 387 -16.69 -77.67 -14.39
N ASP A 388 -16.20 -78.90 -14.21
CA ASP A 388 -17.05 -80.07 -14.13
C ASP A 388 -17.92 -80.03 -12.88
N LYS A 389 -19.21 -80.31 -13.05
CA LYS A 389 -20.20 -80.42 -11.95
C LYS A 389 -20.30 -79.19 -11.07
N PHE A 390 -20.00 -78.01 -11.60
CA PHE A 390 -20.01 -76.75 -10.87
C PHE A 390 -21.33 -76.47 -10.18
N LYS A 391 -22.46 -76.76 -10.82
CA LYS A 391 -23.80 -76.65 -10.21
C LYS A 391 -23.92 -77.53 -8.97
N SER A 392 -23.42 -78.77 -8.97
CA SER A 392 -23.43 -79.65 -7.84
C SER A 392 -22.63 -79.11 -6.64
N ILE A 393 -21.52 -78.37 -6.93
CA ILE A 393 -20.73 -77.71 -5.89
C ILE A 393 -21.55 -76.60 -5.25
N ASN A 394 -22.24 -75.76 -6.04
CA ASN A 394 -23.13 -74.75 -5.53
C ASN A 394 -24.27 -75.31 -4.68
N ASP A 395 -24.90 -76.39 -5.21
CA ASP A 395 -26.02 -77.02 -4.50
C ASP A 395 -25.59 -77.69 -3.17
N SER A 396 -24.37 -78.19 -3.09
CA SER A 396 -23.86 -78.90 -1.88
C SER A 396 -23.19 -78.01 -0.86
N TYR A 397 -22.49 -76.94 -1.29
CA TYR A 397 -21.65 -76.12 -0.45
C TYR A 397 -22.01 -74.63 -0.47
N GLY A 398 -23.08 -74.27 -1.24
CA GLY A 398 -23.53 -72.88 -1.35
C GLY A 398 -22.73 -72.07 -2.39
N HIS A 399 -23.31 -70.92 -2.82
CA HIS A 399 -22.74 -70.05 -3.84
C HIS A 399 -21.39 -69.48 -3.47
N PHE A 400 -21.14 -69.26 -2.16
CA PHE A 400 -19.81 -68.81 -1.70
C PHE A 400 -18.71 -69.78 -2.02
N ALA A 401 -18.98 -71.08 -1.87
CA ALA A 401 -18.04 -72.14 -2.27
C ALA A 401 -17.80 -72.18 -3.79
N GLY A 402 -18.86 -71.97 -4.56
CA GLY A 402 -18.75 -71.80 -6.00
C GLY A 402 -17.90 -70.62 -6.41
N ASP A 403 -18.06 -69.49 -5.75
CA ASP A 403 -17.24 -68.30 -5.99
C ASP A 403 -15.77 -68.56 -5.70
N MET A 404 -15.44 -69.24 -4.59
CA MET A 404 -14.05 -69.63 -4.27
C MET A 404 -13.46 -70.57 -5.32
N VAL A 405 -14.25 -71.48 -5.86
CA VAL A 405 -13.86 -72.39 -6.96
C VAL A 405 -13.55 -71.63 -8.23
N LEU A 406 -14.41 -70.67 -8.59
CA LEU A 406 -14.17 -69.83 -9.78
C LEU A 406 -12.90 -68.96 -9.66
N ILE A 407 -12.72 -68.33 -8.48
CA ILE A 407 -11.49 -67.56 -8.21
C ILE A 407 -10.24 -68.45 -8.29
N HIS A 408 -10.30 -69.62 -7.70
CA HIS A 408 -9.19 -70.56 -7.71
C HIS A 408 -8.88 -71.03 -9.15
N ALA A 409 -9.89 -71.49 -9.91
CA ALA A 409 -9.72 -71.89 -11.29
C ALA A 409 -9.12 -70.78 -12.17
N ALA A 410 -9.65 -69.56 -12.07
CA ALA A 410 -9.12 -68.41 -12.80
C ALA A 410 -7.64 -68.13 -12.47
N LYS A 411 -7.28 -68.17 -11.18
CA LYS A 411 -5.92 -67.95 -10.70
C LYS A 411 -4.99 -69.07 -11.18
N THR A 412 -5.41 -70.33 -11.11
CA THR A 412 -4.64 -71.50 -11.58
C THR A 412 -4.41 -71.40 -13.08
N ILE A 413 -5.43 -71.08 -13.87
CA ILE A 413 -5.28 -70.89 -15.32
C ILE A 413 -4.32 -69.73 -15.60
N LYS A 414 -4.52 -68.57 -14.99
CA LYS A 414 -3.71 -67.37 -15.22
C LYS A 414 -2.23 -67.57 -14.91
N ASN A 415 -1.92 -68.35 -13.88
CA ASN A 415 -0.53 -68.61 -13.47
C ASN A 415 0.20 -69.63 -14.38
N ASN A 416 -0.55 -70.38 -15.17
CA ASN A 416 -0.02 -71.44 -16.02
C ASN A 416 -0.09 -71.14 -17.53
N ILE A 417 -0.54 -69.95 -17.91
CA ILE A 417 -0.56 -69.46 -19.31
C ILE A 417 0.55 -68.45 -19.52
N ARG A 418 0.92 -68.18 -20.77
CA ARG A 418 1.93 -67.19 -21.13
C ARG A 418 1.34 -65.78 -21.07
N LYS A 419 2.21 -64.77 -21.04
CA LYS A 419 1.81 -63.35 -20.98
C LYS A 419 1.03 -62.90 -22.22
N GLU A 420 1.35 -63.47 -23.37
CA GLU A 420 0.69 -63.19 -24.65
C GLU A 420 -0.64 -63.91 -24.82
N ASP A 421 -0.95 -64.92 -24.00
CA ASP A 421 -2.24 -65.61 -24.02
C ASP A 421 -3.34 -64.73 -23.38
N VAL A 422 -4.50 -64.72 -24.00
CA VAL A 422 -5.65 -63.92 -23.51
C VAL A 422 -6.62 -64.88 -22.81
N LEU A 423 -6.86 -64.62 -21.53
CA LEU A 423 -7.78 -65.39 -20.68
C LEU A 423 -9.04 -64.60 -20.40
N GLY A 424 -10.20 -65.16 -20.67
CA GLY A 424 -11.50 -64.59 -20.29
C GLY A 424 -12.45 -65.62 -19.66
N ARG A 425 -13.35 -65.10 -18.79
CA ARG A 425 -14.53 -65.83 -18.30
C ARG A 425 -15.72 -65.41 -19.15
N LEU A 426 -16.23 -66.35 -19.96
CA LEU A 426 -17.28 -66.04 -20.92
C LEU A 426 -18.71 -66.15 -20.37
N GLY A 427 -18.90 -66.90 -19.27
CA GLY A 427 -20.19 -67.09 -18.61
C GLY A 427 -20.00 -67.99 -17.39
N GLY A 428 -20.94 -68.12 -16.52
CA GLY A 428 -21.03 -69.00 -15.35
C GLY A 428 -19.68 -69.64 -14.90
N GLU A 429 -19.46 -70.89 -15.30
CA GLU A 429 -18.29 -71.71 -15.08
C GLU A 429 -17.37 -71.84 -16.30
N GLU A 430 -17.60 -71.08 -17.36
CA GLU A 430 -16.91 -71.19 -18.64
C GLU A 430 -15.74 -70.20 -18.75
N PHE A 431 -14.57 -70.70 -19.07
CA PHE A 431 -13.37 -69.90 -19.38
C PHE A 431 -12.91 -70.17 -20.83
N CYS A 432 -12.30 -69.18 -21.43
CA CYS A 432 -11.71 -69.33 -22.76
C CYS A 432 -10.29 -68.74 -22.78
N ILE A 433 -9.40 -69.42 -23.45
CA ILE A 433 -8.04 -68.92 -23.69
C ILE A 433 -7.83 -68.80 -25.19
N PHE A 434 -7.36 -67.65 -25.62
CA PHE A 434 -6.80 -67.43 -26.95
C PHE A 434 -5.29 -67.49 -26.86
N CYS A 435 -4.68 -68.37 -27.63
CA CYS A 435 -3.24 -68.67 -27.60
C CYS A 435 -2.61 -68.34 -28.96
N PRO A 436 -2.02 -67.15 -29.15
CA PRO A 436 -1.29 -66.83 -30.37
C PRO A 436 0.03 -67.61 -30.44
N GLY A 437 0.37 -68.15 -31.65
CA GLY A 437 1.63 -68.84 -31.91
C GLY A 437 1.67 -70.25 -31.42
N LEU A 438 0.60 -70.86 -30.89
CA LEU A 438 0.57 -72.28 -30.54
C LEU A 438 -0.07 -73.11 -31.63
N THR A 439 0.62 -74.18 -31.97
CA THR A 439 0.07 -75.24 -32.81
C THR A 439 -0.95 -76.10 -32.03
N LEU A 440 -1.75 -76.89 -32.70
CA LEU A 440 -2.70 -77.81 -32.06
C LEU A 440 -2.05 -78.74 -31.02
N ILE A 441 -0.85 -79.24 -31.28
CA ILE A 441 -0.14 -80.08 -30.36
C ILE A 441 0.27 -79.29 -29.08
N GLU A 442 0.81 -78.13 -29.27
CA GLU A 442 1.26 -77.27 -28.13
C GLU A 442 0.11 -76.81 -27.31
N SER A 443 -1.00 -76.34 -27.91
CA SER A 443 -2.20 -75.93 -27.20
C SER A 443 -2.95 -77.06 -26.48
N SER A 444 -2.91 -78.29 -27.07
CA SER A 444 -3.40 -79.48 -26.40
C SER A 444 -2.54 -79.88 -25.18
N LYS A 445 -1.23 -79.70 -25.27
CA LYS A 445 -0.32 -79.90 -24.13
C LYS A 445 -0.51 -78.88 -23.04
N LEU A 446 -0.76 -77.60 -23.43
CA LEU A 446 -1.10 -76.56 -22.48
C LEU A 446 -2.42 -76.90 -21.78
N ALA A 447 -3.45 -77.30 -22.53
CA ALA A 447 -4.73 -77.66 -21.96
C ALA A 447 -4.63 -78.80 -20.98
N GLU A 448 -3.82 -79.81 -21.29
CA GLU A 448 -3.57 -80.98 -20.41
C GLU A 448 -2.85 -80.53 -19.10
N ASN A 449 -1.85 -79.65 -19.18
CA ASN A 449 -1.17 -79.11 -18.02
C ASN A 449 -2.16 -78.34 -17.13
N LEU A 450 -3.02 -77.51 -17.73
CA LEU A 450 -4.05 -76.81 -17.01
C LEU A 450 -5.07 -77.70 -16.33
N ARG A 451 -5.48 -78.79 -17.05
CA ARG A 451 -6.38 -79.80 -16.52
C ARG A 451 -5.77 -80.50 -15.27
N LEU A 452 -4.52 -80.87 -15.36
CA LEU A 452 -3.82 -81.48 -14.25
C LEU A 452 -3.66 -80.51 -13.06
N SER A 453 -3.27 -79.26 -13.33
CA SER A 453 -3.11 -78.25 -12.28
C SER A 453 -4.43 -78.01 -11.54
N ILE A 454 -5.54 -77.88 -12.25
CA ILE A 454 -6.87 -77.69 -11.63
C ILE A 454 -7.29 -78.94 -10.83
N ASN A 455 -7.00 -80.11 -11.34
CA ASN A 455 -7.41 -81.39 -10.70
C ASN A 455 -6.56 -81.80 -9.49
N THR A 456 -5.31 -81.33 -9.40
CA THR A 456 -4.41 -81.75 -8.30
C THR A 456 -4.54 -80.88 -7.06
N GLU A 457 -4.95 -79.62 -7.19
CA GLU A 457 -5.07 -78.70 -6.08
C GLU A 457 -6.37 -78.90 -5.31
N LYS A 458 -6.28 -78.89 -3.96
CA LYS A 458 -7.44 -78.88 -3.10
C LYS A 458 -7.80 -77.44 -2.79
N ILE A 459 -9.09 -77.14 -2.78
CA ILE A 459 -9.62 -75.82 -2.50
C ILE A 459 -10.34 -75.86 -1.14
N GLU A 460 -9.95 -75.00 -0.24
CA GLU A 460 -10.69 -74.79 1.01
C GLU A 460 -11.88 -73.90 0.73
N VAL A 461 -13.10 -74.46 0.75
CA VAL A 461 -14.34 -73.72 0.45
C VAL A 461 -15.07 -73.31 1.71
N ALA A 462 -14.74 -73.93 2.87
CA ALA A 462 -15.18 -73.52 4.21
C ALA A 462 -14.15 -73.99 5.23
N LYS A 463 -14.18 -73.51 6.46
CA LYS A 463 -13.26 -73.88 7.53
C LYS A 463 -13.14 -75.41 7.63
N ASN A 464 -11.96 -75.95 7.33
CA ASN A 464 -11.60 -77.39 7.29
C ASN A 464 -12.39 -78.21 6.26
N THR A 465 -13.06 -77.58 5.28
CA THR A 465 -13.75 -78.26 4.20
C THR A 465 -12.99 -78.09 2.88
N TRP A 466 -12.38 -79.17 2.43
CA TRP A 466 -11.56 -79.17 1.22
C TRP A 466 -12.24 -80.00 0.15
N ILE A 467 -12.33 -79.41 -1.07
CA ILE A 467 -12.89 -80.11 -2.22
C ILE A 467 -11.87 -80.20 -3.35
N HIS A 468 -12.06 -81.21 -4.20
CA HIS A 468 -11.36 -81.30 -5.48
C HIS A 468 -12.30 -80.85 -6.59
N ILE A 469 -11.74 -80.12 -7.55
CA ILE A 469 -12.45 -79.74 -8.75
C ILE A 469 -11.79 -80.35 -9.97
N SER A 470 -12.53 -80.51 -11.03
CA SER A 470 -11.98 -80.82 -12.37
C SER A 470 -12.59 -79.92 -13.40
N ALA A 471 -11.99 -79.87 -14.56
CA ALA A 471 -12.47 -79.13 -15.71
C ALA A 471 -12.31 -79.97 -16.99
N SER A 472 -13.23 -79.75 -17.91
CA SER A 472 -13.18 -80.35 -19.26
C SER A 472 -12.71 -79.28 -20.24
N PHE A 473 -11.97 -79.67 -21.25
CA PHE A 473 -11.28 -78.82 -22.20
C PHE A 473 -11.58 -79.22 -23.66
N GLY A 474 -11.88 -78.23 -24.50
CA GLY A 474 -11.96 -78.36 -25.95
C GLY A 474 -10.95 -77.46 -26.63
N VAL A 475 -10.09 -78.01 -27.50
CA VAL A 475 -9.04 -77.24 -28.15
C VAL A 475 -9.23 -77.28 -29.66
N SER A 476 -9.07 -76.07 -30.28
CA SER A 476 -9.06 -75.93 -31.73
C SER A 476 -7.89 -75.08 -32.20
N CYS A 477 -7.43 -75.24 -33.43
CA CYS A 477 -6.30 -74.46 -33.97
C CYS A 477 -6.63 -73.99 -35.41
N SER A 478 -6.10 -72.80 -35.76
CA SER A 478 -6.29 -72.20 -37.11
C SER A 478 -5.69 -73.13 -38.23
N SER A 479 -4.68 -73.88 -37.94
CA SER A 479 -4.06 -74.83 -38.89
C SER A 479 -5.03 -75.93 -39.35
N GLU A 480 -6.09 -76.22 -38.58
CA GLU A 480 -7.07 -77.27 -38.94
C GLU A 480 -8.08 -76.78 -39.99
N ILE A 481 -8.31 -75.49 -40.08
CA ILE A 481 -9.26 -74.92 -40.98
C ILE A 481 -8.63 -73.95 -42.00
N ASN A 482 -7.31 -73.79 -41.95
CA ASN A 482 -6.53 -72.86 -42.75
C ASN A 482 -7.16 -71.45 -42.75
N SER A 483 -7.67 -70.99 -41.58
CA SER A 483 -8.38 -69.71 -41.42
C SER A 483 -8.27 -69.19 -40.02
N TYR A 484 -8.24 -67.80 -39.89
CA TYR A 484 -8.35 -67.07 -38.62
C TYR A 484 -9.79 -66.75 -38.21
N ASP A 485 -10.76 -67.50 -38.73
CA ASP A 485 -12.16 -67.37 -38.37
C ASP A 485 -12.40 -67.82 -36.90
N ILE A 486 -12.29 -66.89 -35.97
CA ILE A 486 -12.44 -67.12 -34.52
C ILE A 486 -13.79 -67.81 -34.21
N LYS A 487 -14.87 -67.45 -34.91
CA LYS A 487 -16.18 -68.06 -34.69
C LYS A 487 -16.17 -69.55 -35.03
N LYS A 488 -15.52 -69.94 -36.14
CA LYS A 488 -15.39 -71.35 -36.50
C LYS A 488 -14.51 -72.11 -35.47
N LEU A 489 -13.39 -71.50 -35.05
CA LEU A 489 -12.53 -72.11 -34.04
C LEU A 489 -13.27 -72.30 -32.72
N GLN A 490 -14.05 -71.32 -32.26
CA GLN A 490 -14.86 -71.46 -31.05
C GLN A 490 -15.92 -72.58 -31.18
N ILE A 491 -16.62 -72.66 -32.31
CA ILE A 491 -17.59 -73.74 -32.55
C ILE A 491 -16.93 -75.11 -32.50
N MET A 492 -15.71 -75.23 -33.03
CA MET A 492 -14.94 -76.46 -32.96
C MET A 492 -14.48 -76.82 -31.54
N SER A 493 -13.94 -75.84 -30.81
CA SER A 493 -13.53 -76.07 -29.43
C SER A 493 -14.72 -76.38 -28.52
N ASP A 494 -15.89 -75.75 -28.73
CA ASP A 494 -17.14 -76.06 -28.00
C ASP A 494 -17.62 -77.48 -28.24
N LYS A 495 -17.61 -77.93 -29.50
CA LYS A 495 -17.98 -79.32 -29.82
C LYS A 495 -17.03 -80.31 -29.10
N ARG A 496 -15.72 -80.02 -29.08
CA ARG A 496 -14.71 -80.85 -28.43
C ARG A 496 -14.87 -80.80 -26.90
N LEU A 497 -15.20 -79.66 -26.35
CA LEU A 497 -15.55 -79.52 -24.92
C LEU A 497 -16.77 -80.37 -24.58
N TYR A 498 -17.79 -80.34 -25.42
CA TYR A 498 -18.95 -81.19 -25.23
C TYR A 498 -18.59 -82.67 -25.25
N LEU A 499 -17.71 -83.12 -26.19
CA LEU A 499 -17.19 -84.51 -26.23
C LEU A 499 -16.38 -84.87 -24.99
N ALA A 500 -15.62 -83.91 -24.41
CA ALA A 500 -14.91 -84.11 -23.16
C ALA A 500 -15.87 -84.36 -22.01
N LYS A 501 -16.99 -83.63 -21.93
CA LYS A 501 -18.01 -83.86 -20.94
C LYS A 501 -18.73 -85.19 -21.08
N GLU A 502 -19.13 -85.56 -22.28
CA GLU A 502 -19.82 -86.84 -22.60
C GLU A 502 -18.91 -88.08 -22.29
N ASN A 503 -17.61 -87.94 -22.58
CA ASN A 503 -16.65 -89.06 -22.37
C ASN A 503 -16.13 -89.19 -20.91
N GLY A 504 -16.89 -88.62 -19.94
CA GLY A 504 -16.58 -88.86 -18.54
C GLY A 504 -15.93 -87.65 -17.81
N ARG A 505 -15.87 -86.49 -18.45
CA ARG A 505 -15.31 -85.21 -17.89
C ARG A 505 -13.82 -85.33 -17.56
N ASN A 506 -13.24 -84.26 -16.99
CA ASN A 506 -11.84 -84.14 -16.61
C ASN A 506 -10.91 -84.64 -17.77
N LYS A 507 -11.11 -84.10 -18.96
CA LYS A 507 -10.42 -84.51 -20.18
C LYS A 507 -10.17 -83.38 -21.15
N VAL A 508 -9.19 -83.50 -21.98
CA VAL A 508 -8.88 -82.61 -23.10
C VAL A 508 -9.25 -83.31 -24.40
N PHE A 509 -10.03 -82.65 -25.24
CA PHE A 509 -10.31 -83.06 -26.59
C PHE A 509 -9.78 -82.07 -27.61
N SER A 510 -8.88 -82.52 -28.49
CA SER A 510 -8.28 -81.69 -29.57
C SER A 510 -8.48 -82.27 -30.95
N ALA A 511 -9.12 -83.41 -31.08
CA ALA A 511 -9.45 -84.09 -32.34
C ALA A 511 -10.85 -84.69 -32.26
N GLY A 512 -11.58 -84.68 -33.38
CA GLY A 512 -12.96 -85.22 -33.48
C GLY A 512 -13.80 -84.49 -34.48
#